data_2488e285fb73834a17ab581c47014f92
#
_entry.id   2488e285fb73834a17ab581c47014f92
#
_cell.length_a   1.000
_cell.length_b   1.000
_cell.length_c   1.000
_cell.angle_alpha   90.00
_cell.angle_beta   90.00
_cell.angle_gamma   90.00
#
_symmetry.space_group_name_H-M   'P 1'
#
loop_
_entity.id
_entity.type
_entity.pdbx_description
1 polymer ?
#
loop_
_entity_poly.entity_id
_entity_poly.type
_entity_poly.pdbx_seq_one_letter_code
_entity_poly.pdbx_strand_id
1 'polypeptide(L)' 'MAKKNTRNTRASIVDAAWQLFYEQGYEDTTVEEIFAASLTSKGSFYHYFGGKDALL' A
#
# COMPACT_ATOMS: atom_id res chain seq x y z
N MET A 1 -14.40 -15.34 -6.13
CA MET A 1 -14.08 -14.87 -5.73
C MET A 1 -13.78 -14.01 -5.20
N ALA A 2 -13.62 -13.84 -5.25
CA ALA A 2 -13.16 -13.14 -4.78
C ALA A 2 -13.22 -12.32 -4.17
N LYS A 3 -13.17 -12.00 -4.14
CA LYS A 3 -13.04 -11.23 -3.67
C LYS A 3 -13.15 -10.61 -2.78
N LYS A 4 -13.07 -10.35 -2.52
CA LYS A 4 -13.13 -9.88 -1.70
C LYS A 4 -12.88 -9.15 -0.71
N ASN A 5 -12.25 -8.91 -0.66
CA ASN A 5 -11.82 -8.34 0.37
C ASN A 5 -11.64 -6.95 0.31
N THR A 6 -12.42 -6.31 -0.27
CA THR A 6 -12.37 -4.95 -0.54
C THR A 6 -12.46 -4.06 0.64
N ARG A 7 -12.93 -4.61 1.78
CA ARG A 7 -13.02 -3.81 2.93
C ARG A 7 -11.79 -3.72 3.71
N ASN A 8 -10.78 -4.53 3.41
CA ASN A 8 -9.57 -4.56 4.20
C ASN A 8 -8.57 -3.57 3.62
N THR A 9 -8.67 -2.34 4.05
CA THR A 9 -7.80 -1.27 3.58
C THR A 9 -6.33 -1.56 3.89
N ARG A 10 -6.06 -2.11 5.06
CA ARG A 10 -4.69 -2.44 5.42
C ARG A 10 -4.10 -3.45 4.44
N ALA A 11 -4.84 -4.48 4.14
CA ALA A 11 -4.35 -5.50 3.20
C ALA A 11 -4.20 -4.92 1.80
N SER A 12 -5.07 -4.02 1.39
CA SER A 12 -4.96 -3.38 0.09
C SER A 12 -3.70 -2.56 -0.01
N ILE A 13 -3.35 -1.86 1.05
CA ILE A 13 -2.13 -1.05 1.08
C ILE A 13 -0.91 -1.95 1.01
N VAL A 14 -0.88 -3.02 1.78
CA VAL A 14 0.24 -3.94 1.79
C VAL A 14 0.43 -4.58 0.41
N ASP A 15 -0.66 -5.02 -0.17
CA ASP A 15 -0.62 -5.67 -1.46
C ASP A 15 -0.10 -4.72 -2.54
N ALA A 16 -0.61 -3.50 -2.57
CA ALA A 16 -0.16 -2.52 -3.54
C ALA A 16 1.30 -2.15 -3.34
N ALA A 17 1.71 -2.02 -2.08
CA ALA A 17 3.08 -1.66 -1.77
C ALA A 17 4.06 -2.72 -2.25
N TRP A 18 3.77 -3.97 -1.95
CA TRP A 18 4.68 -5.05 -2.34
C TRP A 18 4.70 -5.25 -3.85
N GLN A 19 3.60 -5.00 -4.51
CA GLN A 19 3.57 -5.06 -5.95
C GLN A 19 4.49 -3.99 -6.56
N LEU A 20 4.47 -2.78 -6.02
CA LEU A 20 5.34 -1.71 -6.48
C LEU A 20 6.80 -2.01 -6.14
N PHE A 21 7.07 -2.57 -4.96
CA PHE A 21 8.42 -2.96 -4.60
C PHE A 21 8.97 -3.97 -5.58
N TYR A 22 8.14 -4.87 -6.02
CA TYR A 22 8.53 -5.91 -6.94
C TYR A 22 8.80 -5.34 -8.32
N GLU A 23 8.00 -4.40 -8.76
CA GLU A 23 8.11 -3.83 -10.09
C GLU A 23 9.22 -2.81 -10.21
N GLN A 24 9.36 -1.95 -9.24
CA GLN A 24 10.30 -0.85 -9.36
C GLN A 24 11.32 -0.75 -8.24
N GLY A 25 11.21 -1.60 -7.26
CA GLY A 25 12.18 -1.61 -6.16
C GLY A 25 11.71 -0.79 -4.98
N TYR A 26 12.13 -1.20 -3.80
CA TYR A 26 11.72 -0.56 -2.56
C TYR A 26 12.11 0.91 -2.54
N GLU A 27 13.35 1.20 -2.94
CA GLU A 27 13.84 2.57 -2.84
C GLU A 27 13.22 3.50 -3.86
N ASP A 28 12.76 2.95 -4.97
CA ASP A 28 12.14 3.77 -6.01
C ASP A 28 10.63 3.89 -5.82
N THR A 29 10.09 3.32 -4.78
CA THR A 29 8.66 3.37 -4.49
C THR A 29 8.41 4.43 -3.43
N THR A 30 7.47 5.33 -3.69
CA THR A 30 7.10 6.35 -2.71
C THR A 30 5.80 5.98 -2.04
N VAL A 31 5.57 6.56 -0.87
CA VAL A 31 4.33 6.36 -0.14
C VAL A 31 3.15 6.84 -0.98
N GLU A 32 3.34 7.93 -1.71
CA GLU A 32 2.27 8.47 -2.53
C GLU A 32 1.84 7.50 -3.59
N GLU A 33 2.79 6.80 -4.19
CA GLU A 33 2.46 5.78 -5.17
C GLU A 33 1.68 4.64 -4.53
N ILE A 34 2.03 4.30 -3.31
CA ILE A 34 1.39 3.19 -2.62
C ILE A 34 -0.07 3.49 -2.35
N PHE A 35 -0.35 4.64 -1.74
CA PHE A 35 -1.75 4.89 -1.43
C PHE A 35 -2.57 5.19 -2.70
N ALA A 36 -1.95 5.72 -3.73
CA ALA A 36 -2.64 5.91 -4.99
C ALA A 36 -2.98 4.56 -5.62
N ALA A 37 -2.03 3.63 -5.61
CA ALA A 37 -2.24 2.32 -6.20
C ALA A 37 -3.27 1.50 -5.44
N SER A 38 -3.35 1.71 -4.13
CA SER A 38 -4.30 0.99 -3.30
C SER A 38 -5.65 1.68 -3.21
N LEU A 39 -5.79 2.82 -3.89
CA LEU A 39 -7.01 3.60 -3.89
C LEU A 39 -7.39 4.06 -2.48
N THR A 40 -6.39 4.44 -1.72
CA THR A 40 -6.61 4.95 -0.38
C THR A 40 -6.10 6.37 -0.30
N SER A 41 -6.42 7.07 0.77
CA SER A 41 -5.95 8.41 0.98
C SER A 41 -4.67 8.40 1.78
N LYS A 42 -3.99 9.53 1.79
CA LYS A 42 -2.80 9.68 2.59
C LYS A 42 -3.12 9.44 4.06
N GLY A 43 -4.25 9.97 4.52
CA GLY A 43 -4.64 9.79 5.91
C GLY A 43 -4.87 8.33 6.26
N SER A 44 -5.50 7.59 5.36
CA SER A 44 -5.71 6.17 5.58
C SER A 44 -4.39 5.42 5.66
N PHE A 45 -3.47 5.75 4.76
CA PHE A 45 -2.17 5.09 4.79
C PHE A 45 -1.49 5.31 6.14
N TYR A 46 -1.40 6.57 6.56
CA TYR A 46 -0.68 6.87 7.79
C TYR A 46 -1.43 6.45 9.04
N HIS A 47 -2.72 6.17 8.91
CA HIS A 47 -3.47 5.59 10.02
C HIS A 47 -2.98 4.17 10.32
N TYR A 48 -2.63 3.42 9.28
CA TYR A 48 -2.21 2.03 9.44
C TYR A 48 -0.69 1.87 9.55
N PHE A 49 0.06 2.72 8.87
CA PHE A 49 1.51 2.56 8.79
C PHE A 49 2.20 3.89 9.02
N GLY A 50 3.35 3.86 9.65
CA GLY A 50 4.10 5.07 9.90
C GLY A 50 4.90 5.56 8.71
N GLY A 51 5.08 4.70 7.72
CA GLY A 51 5.84 5.04 6.54
C GLY A 51 6.11 3.79 5.74
N LYS A 52 6.93 3.95 4.71
CA LYS A 52 7.20 2.86 3.79
C LYS A 52 7.87 1.67 4.49
N ASP A 53 8.78 1.96 5.39
CA ASP A 53 9.50 0.89 6.08
C ASP A 53 8.60 0.13 7.05
N ALA A 54 7.49 0.67 7.45
CA ALA A 54 6.55 -0.05 8.29
C ALA A 54 5.89 -1.21 7.55
N LEU A 55 6.04 -1.24 6.22
CA LEU A 55 5.48 -2.30 5.41
C LEU A 55 6.40 -3.53 5.32
N LEU A 56 7.61 -3.40 5.76
CA LEU A 56 8.55 -4.49 5.76
C LEU A 56 8.33 -5.36 7.00
#